data_de3e63863d71417d137c4042b155a772
#
_entry.id   de3e63863d71417d137c4042b155a772
#
_cell.length_a   1.000
_cell.length_b   1.000
_cell.length_c   1.000
_cell.angle_alpha   90.00
_cell.angle_beta   90.00
_cell.angle_gamma   90.00
#
_symmetry.space_group_name_H-M   'P 1'
#
loop_
_entity.id
_entity.type
_entity.pdbx_description
1 polymer ?
#
loop_
_entity_poly.entity_id
_entity_poly.type
_entity_poly.pdbx_seq_one_letter_code
_entity_poly.pdbx_strand_id
1 'polypeptide(L)'
;LVTDLIINPSYGLSLLEPFMLVTLLSYFLIFLLGKKLSSTRSLGKLIGGGIAGALLFHFITCGFAWLGNPAYAKSASGFLQALTIGEPGFAPAYLFLRNTLASTILFTAALGWIALRIKAPASPAISNPRPVRSN
;
A
#
# COMPACT_ATOMS: atom_id res chain seq x y z
N LEU A 1 -2.90 6.49 -11.45
CA LEU A 1 -4.00 6.22 -12.40
C LEU A 1 -4.32 7.43 -13.29
N VAL A 2 -4.77 8.59 -12.74
CA VAL A 2 -5.06 9.78 -13.55
C VAL A 2 -3.81 10.29 -14.27
N THR A 3 -2.69 10.29 -13.58
CA THR A 3 -1.38 10.66 -14.14
C THR A 3 -1.01 9.74 -15.30
N ASP A 4 -1.23 8.43 -15.15
CA ASP A 4 -0.90 7.44 -16.19
C ASP A 4 -1.75 7.61 -17.45
N LEU A 5 -3.03 7.96 -17.30
CA LEU A 5 -3.92 8.27 -18.42
C LEU A 5 -3.45 9.47 -19.25
N ILE A 6 -2.71 10.39 -18.64
CA ILE A 6 -2.18 11.58 -19.31
C ILE A 6 -0.78 11.31 -19.87
N ILE A 7 0.07 10.64 -19.08
CA ILE A 7 1.50 10.47 -19.38
C ILE A 7 1.72 9.33 -20.38
N ASN A 8 1.06 8.18 -20.20
CA ASN A 8 1.30 7.00 -21.04
C ASN A 8 1.13 7.30 -22.56
N PRO A 9 0.04 7.97 -23.01
CA PRO A 9 -0.09 8.32 -24.41
C PRO A 9 1.03 9.23 -24.95
N SER A 10 1.57 10.13 -24.10
CA SER A 10 2.64 11.04 -24.51
C SER A 10 3.98 10.32 -24.72
N TYR A 11 4.14 9.13 -24.12
CA TYR A 11 5.28 8.25 -24.32
C TYR A 11 5.02 7.10 -25.31
N GLY A 12 3.86 7.07 -25.97
CA GLY A 12 3.48 5.99 -26.90
C GLY A 12 3.18 4.66 -26.19
N LEU A 13 2.92 4.68 -24.89
CA LEU A 13 2.54 3.51 -24.10
C LEU A 13 1.04 3.30 -24.13
N SER A 14 0.59 2.05 -23.95
CA SER A 14 -0.83 1.75 -23.87
C SER A 14 -1.46 2.33 -22.61
N LEU A 15 -2.76 2.67 -22.67
CA LEU A 15 -3.51 3.18 -21.52
C LEU A 15 -3.62 2.14 -20.39
N LEU A 16 -3.61 0.86 -20.76
CA LEU A 16 -3.71 -0.28 -19.83
C LEU A 16 -2.45 -1.13 -19.94
N GLU A 17 -1.40 -0.68 -19.30
CA GLU A 17 -0.19 -1.49 -19.15
C GLU A 17 -0.41 -2.62 -18.13
N PRO A 18 0.09 -3.85 -18.39
CA PRO A 18 -0.01 -4.97 -17.44
C PRO A 18 0.52 -4.62 -16.05
N PHE A 19 1.53 -3.76 -15.97
CA PHE A 19 2.10 -3.26 -14.72
C PHE A 19 1.08 -2.44 -13.90
N MET A 20 0.16 -1.74 -14.55
CA MET A 20 -0.91 -1.00 -13.89
C MET A 20 -1.88 -1.93 -13.15
N LEU A 21 -2.21 -3.10 -13.72
CA LEU A 21 -3.05 -4.10 -13.05
C LEU A 21 -2.36 -4.66 -11.80
N VAL A 22 -1.06 -4.90 -11.88
CA VAL A 22 -0.27 -5.38 -10.74
C VAL A 22 -0.21 -4.33 -9.63
N THR A 23 -0.06 -3.07 -10.00
CA THR A 23 -0.09 -1.94 -9.05
C THR A 23 -1.45 -1.84 -8.36
N LEU A 24 -2.55 -1.96 -9.11
CA LEU A 24 -3.91 -1.97 -8.55
C LEU A 24 -4.14 -3.16 -7.60
N LEU A 25 -3.69 -4.35 -7.99
CA LEU A 25 -3.75 -5.54 -7.13
C LEU A 25 -2.96 -5.32 -5.84
N SER A 26 -1.77 -4.75 -5.95
CA SER A 26 -0.93 -4.43 -4.77
C SER A 26 -1.65 -3.47 -3.83
N TYR A 27 -2.26 -2.39 -4.34
CA TYR A 27 -3.04 -1.46 -3.53
C TYR A 27 -4.28 -2.12 -2.91
N PHE A 28 -4.95 -3.01 -3.62
CA PHE A 28 -6.07 -3.75 -3.07
C PHE A 28 -5.64 -4.64 -1.90
N LEU A 29 -4.52 -5.35 -2.01
CA LEU A 29 -3.99 -6.16 -0.92
C LEU A 29 -3.58 -5.31 0.30
N ILE A 30 -2.97 -4.14 0.06
CA ILE A 30 -2.62 -3.18 1.13
C ILE A 30 -3.91 -2.64 1.80
N PHE A 31 -4.95 -2.36 1.02
CA PHE A 31 -6.25 -1.96 1.57
C PHE A 31 -6.85 -3.04 2.48
N LEU A 32 -6.81 -4.32 2.07
CA LEU A 32 -7.25 -5.43 2.91
C LEU A 32 -6.44 -5.55 4.20
N LEU A 33 -5.13 -5.36 4.13
CA LEU A 33 -4.25 -5.29 5.30
C LEU A 33 -4.64 -4.13 6.23
N GLY A 34 -4.87 -2.95 5.68
CA GLY A 34 -5.34 -1.78 6.41
C GLY A 34 -6.70 -1.99 7.07
N LYS A 35 -7.64 -2.63 6.36
CA LYS A 35 -8.95 -3.00 6.89
C LYS A 35 -8.83 -3.93 8.10
N LYS A 36 -7.93 -4.91 8.05
CA LYS A 36 -7.67 -5.82 9.18
C LYS A 36 -7.10 -5.08 10.40
N LEU A 37 -6.38 -3.98 10.20
CA LEU A 37 -5.80 -3.15 11.25
C LEU A 37 -6.69 -1.97 11.68
N SER A 38 -7.84 -1.76 11.05
CA SER A 38 -8.70 -0.57 11.25
C SER A 38 -9.20 -0.38 12.67
N SER A 39 -9.35 -1.47 13.45
CA SER A 39 -9.79 -1.42 14.84
C SER A 39 -8.65 -1.19 15.85
N THR A 40 -7.40 -1.16 15.39
CA THR A 40 -6.27 -1.01 16.31
C THR A 40 -6.15 0.43 16.80
N ARG A 41 -5.86 0.59 18.09
CA ARG A 41 -5.56 1.86 18.76
C ARG A 41 -4.06 2.04 19.03
N SER A 42 -3.22 1.18 18.49
CA SER A 42 -1.77 1.22 18.69
C SER A 42 -1.08 1.84 17.47
N LEU A 43 -0.41 2.97 17.66
CA LEU A 43 0.38 3.63 16.63
C LEU A 43 1.49 2.72 16.09
N GLY A 44 2.15 1.95 16.97
CA GLY A 44 3.17 0.99 16.55
C GLY A 44 2.62 -0.11 15.63
N LYS A 45 1.40 -0.61 15.87
CA LYS A 45 0.75 -1.59 14.98
C LYS A 45 0.37 -0.96 13.63
N LEU A 46 -0.05 0.31 13.62
CA LEU A 46 -0.34 1.03 12.37
C LEU A 46 0.94 1.22 11.55
N ILE A 47 2.02 1.66 12.17
CA ILE A 47 3.34 1.81 11.51
C ILE A 47 3.83 0.45 11.00
N GLY A 48 3.77 -0.59 11.81
CA GLY A 48 4.15 -1.95 11.40
C GLY A 48 3.33 -2.46 10.21
N GLY A 49 2.02 -2.18 10.20
CA GLY A 49 1.14 -2.47 9.07
C GLY A 49 1.52 -1.70 7.80
N GLY A 50 1.87 -0.42 7.95
CA GLY A 50 2.37 0.40 6.85
C GLY A 50 3.67 -0.15 6.25
N ILE A 51 4.63 -0.51 7.11
CA ILE A 51 5.90 -1.14 6.69
C ILE A 51 5.62 -2.45 5.94
N ALA A 52 4.75 -3.32 6.49
CA ALA A 52 4.37 -4.57 5.83
C ALA A 52 3.72 -4.31 4.46
N GLY A 53 2.87 -3.29 4.35
CA GLY A 53 2.27 -2.87 3.08
C GLY A 53 3.31 -2.38 2.07
N ALA A 54 4.29 -1.58 2.50
CA ALA A 54 5.39 -1.11 1.64
C ALA A 54 6.26 -2.26 1.13
N LEU A 55 6.60 -3.21 2.00
CA LEU A 55 7.36 -4.41 1.62
C LEU A 55 6.56 -5.29 0.65
N LEU A 56 5.27 -5.49 0.91
CA LEU A 56 4.38 -6.25 0.03
C LEU A 56 4.30 -5.62 -1.37
N PHE A 57 4.10 -4.30 -1.43
CA PHE A 57 4.10 -3.57 -2.69
C PHE A 57 5.39 -3.76 -3.47
N HIS A 58 6.52 -3.54 -2.82
CA HIS A 58 7.85 -3.68 -3.44
C HIS A 58 8.08 -5.10 -3.96
N PHE A 59 7.75 -6.11 -3.16
CA PHE A 59 7.92 -7.51 -3.54
C PHE A 59 7.07 -7.89 -4.76
N ILE A 60 5.80 -7.47 -4.80
CA ILE A 60 4.88 -7.78 -5.90
C ILE A 60 5.32 -7.07 -7.18
N THR A 61 5.62 -5.77 -7.11
CA THR A 61 5.97 -4.98 -8.29
C THR A 61 7.33 -5.37 -8.88
N CYS A 62 8.35 -5.58 -8.04
CA CYS A 62 9.65 -6.06 -8.48
C CYS A 62 9.60 -7.52 -8.97
N GLY A 63 8.77 -8.37 -8.33
CA GLY A 63 8.54 -9.73 -8.79
C GLY A 63 7.89 -9.78 -10.17
N PHE A 64 6.90 -8.93 -10.41
CA PHE A 64 6.29 -8.82 -11.73
C PHE A 64 7.27 -8.27 -12.77
N ALA A 65 8.05 -7.23 -12.43
CA ALA A 65 9.10 -6.71 -13.30
C ALA A 65 10.13 -7.81 -13.65
N TRP A 66 10.57 -8.60 -12.67
CA TRP A 66 11.46 -9.74 -12.90
C TRP A 66 10.84 -10.77 -13.85
N LEU A 67 9.55 -11.08 -13.73
CA LEU A 67 8.88 -12.04 -14.60
C LEU A 67 8.74 -11.52 -16.05
N GLY A 68 8.37 -10.26 -16.21
CA GLY A 68 8.02 -9.67 -17.51
C GLY A 68 9.21 -9.10 -18.28
N ASN A 69 10.27 -8.62 -17.60
CA ASN A 69 11.38 -7.93 -18.24
C ASN A 69 12.51 -8.93 -18.59
N PRO A 70 12.90 -9.01 -19.89
CA PRO A 70 13.99 -9.88 -20.33
C PRO A 70 15.37 -9.46 -19.83
N ALA A 71 15.56 -8.24 -19.34
CA ALA A 71 16.80 -7.78 -18.75
C ALA A 71 17.20 -8.53 -17.47
N TYR A 72 16.25 -9.24 -16.84
CA TYR A 72 16.52 -10.04 -15.65
C TYR A 72 16.70 -11.52 -16.00
N ALA A 73 17.76 -12.14 -15.48
CA ALA A 73 17.90 -13.59 -15.53
C ALA A 73 16.74 -14.26 -14.76
N LYS A 74 16.16 -15.32 -15.32
CA LYS A 74 15.05 -16.08 -14.68
C LYS A 74 15.62 -17.07 -13.65
N SER A 75 16.30 -16.54 -12.65
CA SER A 75 17.00 -17.25 -11.59
C SER A 75 16.79 -16.53 -10.24
N ALA A 76 17.17 -17.17 -9.15
CA ALA A 76 17.13 -16.55 -7.82
C ALA A 76 18.00 -15.29 -7.74
N SER A 77 19.16 -15.29 -8.41
CA SER A 77 20.04 -14.10 -8.47
C SER A 77 19.40 -12.95 -9.25
N GLY A 78 18.72 -13.23 -10.37
CA GLY A 78 17.98 -12.21 -11.14
C GLY A 78 16.77 -11.66 -10.37
N PHE A 79 16.10 -12.49 -9.57
CA PHE A 79 15.05 -12.02 -8.69
C PHE A 79 15.57 -11.11 -7.57
N LEU A 80 16.67 -11.47 -6.93
CA LEU A 80 17.35 -10.61 -5.96
C LEU A 80 17.84 -9.30 -6.58
N GLN A 81 18.34 -9.35 -7.81
CA GLN A 81 18.68 -8.15 -8.55
C GLN A 81 17.48 -7.23 -8.73
N ALA A 82 16.32 -7.75 -9.14
CA ALA A 82 15.11 -6.97 -9.31
C ALA A 82 14.63 -6.32 -8.00
N LEU A 83 14.78 -7.01 -6.87
CA LEU A 83 14.43 -6.48 -5.54
C LEU A 83 15.40 -5.42 -5.01
N THR A 84 16.64 -5.41 -5.48
CA THR A 84 17.71 -4.58 -4.90
C THR A 84 18.24 -3.54 -5.87
N ILE A 85 19.05 -3.99 -6.84
CA ILE A 85 19.74 -3.10 -7.79
C ILE A 85 18.77 -2.62 -8.88
N GLY A 86 17.81 -3.49 -9.28
CA GLY A 86 16.92 -3.19 -10.40
C GLY A 86 17.56 -3.41 -11.76
N GLU A 87 17.01 -2.76 -12.77
CA GLU A 87 17.48 -2.83 -14.14
C GLU A 87 18.71 -1.91 -14.34
N PRO A 88 19.79 -2.37 -14.99
CA PRO A 88 20.94 -1.54 -15.29
C PRO A 88 20.55 -0.31 -16.12
N GLY A 89 21.09 0.86 -15.76
CA GLY A 89 20.75 2.14 -16.40
C GLY A 89 19.63 2.91 -15.75
N PHE A 90 18.91 2.32 -14.79
CA PHE A 90 17.87 2.97 -14.01
C PHE A 90 18.27 3.13 -12.54
N ALA A 91 17.48 3.94 -11.80
CA ALA A 91 17.69 4.10 -10.38
C ALA A 91 17.48 2.77 -9.63
N PRO A 92 18.38 2.41 -8.69
CA PRO A 92 18.28 1.15 -7.95
C PRO A 92 16.93 0.96 -7.24
N ALA A 93 16.39 -0.27 -7.31
CA ALA A 93 15.09 -0.61 -6.74
C ALA A 93 15.04 -0.38 -5.21
N TYR A 94 16.14 -0.61 -4.49
CA TYR A 94 16.22 -0.35 -3.05
C TYR A 94 16.01 1.12 -2.67
N LEU A 95 16.31 2.08 -3.56
CA LEU A 95 16.06 3.51 -3.30
C LEU A 95 14.57 3.81 -3.27
N PHE A 96 13.78 3.19 -4.16
CA PHE A 96 12.33 3.30 -4.14
C PHE A 96 11.76 2.70 -2.85
N LEU A 97 12.23 1.51 -2.44
CA LEU A 97 11.81 0.90 -1.18
C LEU A 97 12.14 1.79 0.00
N ARG A 98 13.38 2.31 0.08
CA ARG A 98 13.80 3.22 1.14
C ARG A 98 12.89 4.45 1.24
N ASN A 99 12.61 5.08 0.11
CA ASN A 99 11.77 6.28 0.06
C ASN A 99 10.32 5.96 0.45
N THR A 100 9.79 4.82 -0.03
CA THR A 100 8.46 4.34 0.33
C THR A 100 8.36 4.03 1.82
N LEU A 101 9.35 3.38 2.41
CA LEU A 101 9.39 3.10 3.84
C LEU A 101 9.45 4.40 4.66
N ALA A 102 10.32 5.32 4.28
CA ALA A 102 10.46 6.61 4.98
C ALA A 102 9.16 7.41 4.94
N SER A 103 8.54 7.55 3.77
CA SER A 103 7.26 8.25 3.62
C SER A 103 6.13 7.53 4.36
N THR A 104 6.05 6.20 4.27
CA THR A 104 5.03 5.40 4.96
C THR A 104 5.12 5.56 6.47
N ILE A 105 6.32 5.49 7.04
CA ILE A 105 6.52 5.70 8.48
C ILE A 105 6.10 7.11 8.88
N LEU A 106 6.56 8.12 8.14
CA LEU A 106 6.26 9.52 8.43
C LEU A 106 4.75 9.81 8.38
N PHE A 107 4.10 9.45 7.27
CA PHE A 107 2.66 9.71 7.10
C PHE A 107 1.79 8.85 8.01
N THR A 108 2.14 7.59 8.23
CA THR A 108 1.38 6.73 9.16
C THR A 108 1.54 7.21 10.59
N ALA A 109 2.73 7.68 11.00
CA ALA A 109 2.93 8.26 12.31
C ALA A 109 2.10 9.54 12.49
N ALA A 110 2.16 10.47 11.53
CA ALA A 110 1.43 11.73 11.59
C ALA A 110 -0.08 11.52 11.59
N LEU A 111 -0.62 10.81 10.58
CA LEU A 111 -2.06 10.59 10.43
C LEU A 111 -2.61 9.66 11.50
N GLY A 112 -1.85 8.63 11.88
CA GLY A 112 -2.22 7.71 12.96
C GLY A 112 -2.28 8.42 14.30
N TRP A 113 -1.33 9.31 14.59
CA TRP A 113 -1.36 10.12 15.81
C TRP A 113 -2.59 11.04 15.84
N ILE A 114 -2.90 11.73 14.73
CA ILE A 114 -4.11 12.56 14.61
C ILE A 114 -5.36 11.72 14.80
N ALA A 115 -5.49 10.60 14.10
CA ALA A 115 -6.65 9.72 14.16
C ALA A 115 -6.89 9.16 15.57
N LEU A 116 -5.82 8.84 16.31
CA LEU A 116 -5.92 8.37 17.70
C LEU A 116 -6.33 9.47 18.68
N ARG A 117 -6.14 10.75 18.33
CA ARG A 117 -6.55 11.91 19.16
C ARG A 117 -7.99 12.34 18.91
N ILE A 118 -8.54 12.08 17.74
CA ILE A 118 -9.94 12.38 17.43
C ILE A 118 -10.81 11.38 18.19
N LYS A 119 -11.56 11.87 19.19
CA LYS A 119 -12.58 11.07 19.86
C LYS A 119 -13.68 10.77 18.84
N ALA A 120 -13.99 9.50 18.61
CA ALA A 120 -15.18 9.15 17.86
C ALA A 120 -16.41 9.81 18.52
N PRO A 121 -17.30 10.48 17.76
CA PRO A 121 -18.54 11.00 18.33
C PRO A 121 -19.27 9.85 19.04
N ALA A 122 -19.72 10.11 20.27
CA ALA A 122 -20.48 9.12 21.02
C ALA A 122 -21.67 8.69 20.16
N SER A 123 -21.77 7.40 19.87
CA SER A 123 -22.96 6.86 19.19
C SER A 123 -24.18 7.25 20.02
N PRO A 124 -25.25 7.85 19.44
CA PRO A 124 -26.41 8.18 20.19
C PRO A 124 -26.91 6.91 20.88
N ALA A 125 -27.02 6.95 22.21
CA ALA A 125 -27.57 5.85 22.98
C ALA A 125 -29.00 5.60 22.46
N ILE A 126 -29.22 4.46 21.83
CA ILE A 126 -30.56 3.99 21.48
C ILE A 126 -31.27 3.85 22.82
N SER A 127 -32.12 4.83 23.16
CA SER A 127 -32.95 4.75 24.33
C SER A 127 -33.91 3.57 24.13
N ASN A 128 -33.65 2.49 24.84
CA ASN A 128 -34.51 1.33 24.84
C ASN A 128 -35.87 1.78 25.37
N PRO A 129 -36.96 1.71 24.59
CA PRO A 129 -38.28 2.12 25.09
C PRO A 129 -38.61 1.26 26.31
N ARG A 130 -38.89 1.91 27.46
CA ARG A 130 -39.35 1.22 28.67
C ARG A 130 -40.58 0.42 28.32
N PRO A 131 -40.69 -0.85 28.75
CA PRO A 131 -41.93 -1.61 28.56
C PRO A 131 -43.07 -0.90 29.28
N VAL A 132 -44.14 -0.59 28.55
CA VAL A 132 -45.38 -0.05 29.10
C VAL A 132 -45.95 -1.12 30.02
N ARG A 133 -45.98 -0.85 31.32
CA ARG A 133 -46.66 -1.68 32.30
C ARG A 133 -48.15 -1.53 32.05
N SER A 134 -48.82 -2.55 31.52
CA SER A 134 -50.27 -2.68 31.50
C SER A 134 -50.73 -3.04 32.90
N ASN A 135 -51.57 -2.17 33.52
CA ASN A 135 -52.37 -2.51 34.68
C ASN A 135 -53.56 -3.37 34.28
#